data_603318a94d8eadad2e3cfb23efa3928e
#
_entry.id   603318a94d8eadad2e3cfb23efa3928e
#
_cell.length_a   1.000
_cell.length_b   1.000
_cell.length_c   1.000
_cell.angle_alpha   90.00
_cell.angle_beta   90.00
_cell.angle_gamma   90.00
#
_symmetry.space_group_name_H-M   'P 1'
#
loop_
_entity.id
_entity.type
_entity.pdbx_description
1 polymer ?
#
loop_
_entity_poly.entity_id
_entity_poly.type
_entity_poly.pdbx_seq_one_letter_code
_entity_poly.pdbx_strand_id
1 'polypeptide(L)'
;MSKNRLLFERILGLDETWNASSYDSVNRWIKAVRRRGDRYSTKLSYLKWMSYFLRFLNLKADEDAELGKRLTPAERKEELIAKIRQGLTPDGLLLLSGDSVAEKIQAFCDKYNEIGKARTAHLALHCLRSFFKHNDVEKLNVEDYNWRKNKRMEYVPTKEEAYRIAERCDERGKAIILCAFQSGLRNSAIRALRHGDIKEQLEAGKIPIRIHVNSEFRQRVPQACKEDAEYYTFFGKEATQALKDYMEWRVDKYGKIGEDEALFTPYEAVSQTKPRENALSEDSPQRLIKRAAKRARIKDWRHVRFHTLRKSFRAVLDAGYVDGGQMAEDDKEYLMGHRLPSSKEPYHNANVDVLEQRYMKLNWSQTSQVTKETKVEMIKTFAQSLGITELEVKIQKLRDEHPELEEMDAIGKVMREELGINPIKTRIVKYRKNDEEEDCSDGNCIKYETKIVTEKQLVPHLDEGWNLVKELKSGKIVVKRLLHTRK
;
A
#
# COMPACT_ATOMS: atom_id res chain seq x y z
N MET A 1 -19.14 -9.11 2.01
CA MET A 1 -18.74 -10.54 2.20
C MET A 1 -18.31 -11.12 0.85
N SER A 2 -17.22 -11.89 0.79
CA SER A 2 -16.78 -12.45 -0.50
C SER A 2 -17.80 -13.50 -0.97
N LYS A 3 -18.12 -13.52 -2.29
CA LYS A 3 -19.05 -14.48 -2.91
C LYS A 3 -18.71 -15.96 -2.63
N ASN A 4 -17.47 -16.25 -2.26
CA ASN A 4 -16.98 -17.60 -1.94
C ASN A 4 -17.28 -18.03 -0.50
N ARG A 5 -17.42 -17.11 0.45
CA ARG A 5 -17.73 -17.42 1.84
C ARG A 5 -19.07 -18.13 1.98
N LEU A 6 -20.12 -17.59 1.36
CA LEU A 6 -21.46 -18.17 1.35
C LEU A 6 -21.50 -19.61 0.81
N LEU A 7 -20.64 -19.93 -0.17
CA LEU A 7 -20.58 -21.28 -0.74
C LEU A 7 -20.03 -22.31 0.27
N PHE A 8 -18.97 -21.94 1.02
CA PHE A 8 -18.40 -22.84 2.04
C PHE A 8 -19.35 -23.05 3.23
N GLU A 9 -20.01 -21.98 3.66
CA GLU A 9 -21.02 -22.03 4.71
C GLU A 9 -22.16 -22.99 4.35
N ARG A 10 -22.63 -22.92 3.12
CA ARG A 10 -23.72 -23.78 2.65
C ARG A 10 -23.30 -25.23 2.42
N ILE A 11 -22.10 -25.49 1.87
CA ILE A 11 -21.58 -26.86 1.67
C ILE A 11 -21.43 -27.58 3.01
N LEU A 12 -20.87 -26.88 4.01
CA LEU A 12 -20.58 -27.45 5.32
C LEU A 12 -21.73 -27.26 6.33
N GLY A 13 -22.85 -26.68 5.93
CA GLY A 13 -23.99 -26.43 6.80
C GLY A 13 -23.63 -25.57 8.03
N LEU A 14 -22.75 -24.58 7.83
CA LEU A 14 -22.30 -23.69 8.87
C LEU A 14 -23.34 -22.60 9.16
N ASP A 15 -23.49 -22.25 10.43
CA ASP A 15 -24.24 -21.09 10.85
C ASP A 15 -23.53 -19.76 10.48
N GLU A 16 -24.21 -18.62 10.62
CA GLU A 16 -23.69 -17.30 10.28
C GLU A 16 -22.46 -16.92 11.13
N THR A 17 -22.31 -17.50 12.31
CA THR A 17 -21.23 -17.24 13.26
C THR A 17 -20.04 -18.19 13.08
N TRP A 18 -20.17 -19.21 12.22
CA TRP A 18 -19.20 -20.30 12.05
C TRP A 18 -18.90 -21.07 13.34
N ASN A 19 -19.88 -21.13 14.21
CA ASN A 19 -19.77 -21.77 15.50
C ASN A 19 -20.34 -23.18 15.50
N ALA A 20 -21.28 -23.44 14.62
CA ALA A 20 -21.94 -24.72 14.47
C ALA A 20 -22.05 -25.11 12.98
N SER A 21 -22.08 -26.40 12.74
CA SER A 21 -22.30 -27.03 11.44
C SER A 21 -23.36 -28.10 11.57
N SER A 22 -24.03 -28.44 10.46
CA SER A 22 -24.92 -29.60 10.40
C SER A 22 -24.17 -30.96 10.46
N TYR A 23 -22.84 -30.98 10.46
CA TYR A 23 -22.00 -32.15 10.53
C TYR A 23 -21.25 -32.21 11.86
N ASP A 24 -21.36 -33.32 12.59
CA ASP A 24 -20.72 -33.49 13.90
C ASP A 24 -19.17 -33.50 13.79
N SER A 25 -18.64 -34.10 12.76
CA SER A 25 -17.20 -34.10 12.49
C SER A 25 -16.63 -32.68 12.29
N VAL A 26 -17.36 -31.82 11.58
CA VAL A 26 -16.97 -30.43 11.38
C VAL A 26 -17.07 -29.63 12.68
N ASN A 27 -18.10 -29.90 13.51
CA ASN A 27 -18.24 -29.28 14.82
C ASN A 27 -17.08 -29.62 15.75
N ARG A 28 -16.69 -30.89 15.82
CA ARG A 28 -15.50 -31.33 16.60
C ARG A 28 -14.24 -30.65 16.13
N TRP A 29 -14.02 -30.59 14.83
CA TRP A 29 -12.87 -29.94 14.24
C TRP A 29 -12.81 -28.43 14.50
N ILE A 30 -13.90 -27.70 14.28
CA ILE A 30 -13.99 -26.25 14.57
C ILE A 30 -13.67 -25.98 16.04
N LYS A 31 -14.23 -26.78 16.95
CA LYS A 31 -13.99 -26.66 18.40
C LYS A 31 -12.51 -26.86 18.77
N ALA A 32 -11.86 -27.82 18.14
CA ALA A 32 -10.44 -28.09 18.33
C ALA A 32 -9.54 -26.99 17.76
N VAL A 33 -9.88 -26.43 16.60
CA VAL A 33 -9.14 -25.30 15.98
C VAL A 33 -9.23 -24.07 16.86
N ARG A 34 -10.39 -23.79 17.47
CA ARG A 34 -10.58 -22.68 18.40
C ARG A 34 -9.73 -22.76 19.66
N ARG A 35 -9.57 -23.93 20.25
CA ARG A 35 -8.73 -24.14 21.44
C ARG A 35 -7.26 -23.76 21.18
N ARG A 36 -6.79 -23.75 19.92
CA ARG A 36 -5.42 -23.37 19.51
C ARG A 36 -5.27 -21.89 19.16
N GLY A 37 -6.29 -21.08 19.43
CA GLY A 37 -6.40 -19.68 19.06
C GLY A 37 -7.40 -19.49 17.92
N ASP A 38 -8.46 -18.73 18.14
CA ASP A 38 -9.55 -18.49 17.19
C ASP A 38 -9.12 -17.56 16.05
N ARG A 39 -8.16 -18.05 15.23
CA ARG A 39 -7.64 -17.30 14.08
C ARG A 39 -8.59 -17.43 12.90
N TYR A 40 -9.29 -16.35 12.61
CA TYR A 40 -10.22 -16.26 11.48
C TYR A 40 -9.64 -16.81 10.17
N SER A 41 -8.41 -16.43 9.81
CA SER A 41 -7.76 -16.86 8.57
C SER A 41 -7.47 -18.37 8.52
N THR A 42 -7.10 -18.97 9.65
CA THR A 42 -6.86 -20.42 9.75
C THR A 42 -8.16 -21.18 9.59
N LYS A 43 -9.20 -20.78 10.31
CA LYS A 43 -10.52 -21.38 10.21
C LYS A 43 -11.07 -21.30 8.78
N LEU A 44 -11.04 -20.10 8.18
CA LEU A 44 -11.45 -19.91 6.79
C LEU A 44 -10.68 -20.80 5.81
N SER A 45 -9.37 -20.91 5.97
CA SER A 45 -8.54 -21.75 5.11
C SER A 45 -8.91 -23.23 5.25
N TYR A 46 -9.12 -23.71 6.46
CA TYR A 46 -9.48 -25.12 6.74
C TYR A 46 -10.84 -25.47 6.13
N LEU A 47 -11.87 -24.68 6.41
CA LEU A 47 -13.21 -24.89 5.88
C LEU A 47 -13.25 -24.81 4.34
N LYS A 48 -12.49 -23.91 3.77
CA LYS A 48 -12.32 -23.80 2.32
C LYS A 48 -11.73 -25.05 1.70
N TRP A 49 -10.66 -25.61 2.27
CA TRP A 49 -10.03 -26.80 1.74
C TRP A 49 -10.90 -28.03 1.88
N MET A 50 -11.62 -28.18 2.99
CA MET A 50 -12.64 -29.24 3.13
C MET A 50 -13.72 -29.11 2.06
N SER A 51 -14.25 -27.91 1.83
CA SER A 51 -15.27 -27.69 0.79
C SER A 51 -14.76 -28.01 -0.62
N TYR A 52 -13.49 -27.70 -0.92
CA TYR A 52 -12.89 -28.05 -2.20
C TYR A 52 -12.66 -29.57 -2.35
N PHE A 53 -12.30 -30.24 -1.26
CA PHE A 53 -12.16 -31.69 -1.25
C PHE A 53 -13.49 -32.39 -1.45
N LEU A 54 -14.55 -31.97 -0.76
CA LEU A 54 -15.90 -32.51 -0.95
C LEU A 54 -16.41 -32.27 -2.39
N ARG A 55 -16.11 -31.10 -2.96
CA ARG A 55 -16.41 -30.84 -4.38
C ARG A 55 -15.65 -31.80 -5.31
N PHE A 56 -14.39 -32.04 -5.06
CA PHE A 56 -13.57 -32.97 -5.84
C PHE A 56 -14.11 -34.40 -5.81
N LEU A 57 -14.58 -34.87 -4.63
CA LEU A 57 -15.11 -36.21 -4.43
C LEU A 57 -16.48 -36.44 -5.08
N ASN A 58 -17.32 -35.41 -5.11
CA ASN A 58 -18.73 -35.54 -5.46
C ASN A 58 -19.05 -35.08 -6.89
N LEU A 59 -18.06 -34.50 -7.60
CA LEU A 59 -18.24 -33.96 -8.94
C LEU A 59 -17.17 -34.49 -9.89
N LYS A 60 -17.59 -34.99 -11.05
CA LYS A 60 -16.67 -35.24 -12.15
C LYS A 60 -16.33 -33.93 -12.87
N ALA A 61 -15.13 -33.84 -13.44
CA ALA A 61 -14.67 -32.63 -14.12
C ALA A 61 -15.60 -32.22 -15.29
N ASP A 62 -16.15 -33.19 -15.98
CA ASP A 62 -17.05 -32.99 -17.12
C ASP A 62 -18.41 -32.45 -16.67
N GLU A 63 -18.95 -32.92 -15.53
CA GLU A 63 -20.19 -32.42 -14.95
C GLU A 63 -20.05 -30.94 -14.51
N ASP A 64 -18.92 -30.56 -13.95
CA ASP A 64 -18.67 -29.18 -13.52
C ASP A 64 -18.59 -28.23 -14.76
N ALA A 65 -18.02 -28.69 -15.85
CA ALA A 65 -17.93 -27.95 -17.10
C ALA A 65 -19.30 -27.82 -17.79
N GLU A 66 -20.14 -28.85 -17.74
CA GLU A 66 -21.50 -28.85 -18.33
C GLU A 66 -22.46 -27.96 -17.52
N LEU A 67 -22.43 -28.05 -16.19
CA LEU A 67 -23.17 -27.15 -15.28
C LEU A 67 -22.85 -25.67 -15.59
N GLY A 68 -21.59 -25.36 -15.92
CA GLY A 68 -21.18 -23.99 -16.25
C GLY A 68 -21.72 -23.43 -17.56
N LYS A 69 -22.17 -24.30 -18.47
CA LYS A 69 -22.68 -23.90 -19.79
C LYS A 69 -24.20 -23.74 -19.82
N ARG A 70 -24.93 -24.38 -18.91
CA ARG A 70 -26.40 -24.50 -18.95
C ARG A 70 -27.13 -23.67 -17.89
N LEU A 71 -26.47 -23.24 -16.83
CA LEU A 71 -27.09 -22.62 -15.67
C LEU A 71 -26.59 -21.23 -15.42
N THR A 72 -27.44 -20.39 -14.85
CA THR A 72 -27.02 -19.11 -14.28
C THR A 72 -26.02 -19.33 -13.14
N PRO A 73 -25.20 -18.34 -12.77
CA PRO A 73 -24.26 -18.47 -11.67
C PRO A 73 -24.93 -18.81 -10.31
N ALA A 74 -26.19 -18.45 -10.13
CA ALA A 74 -26.96 -18.77 -8.93
C ALA A 74 -27.45 -20.24 -8.95
N GLU A 75 -28.11 -20.66 -10.02
CA GLU A 75 -28.57 -22.03 -10.21
C GLU A 75 -27.44 -23.04 -10.17
N ARG A 76 -26.30 -22.73 -10.81
CA ARG A 76 -25.11 -23.56 -10.74
C ARG A 76 -24.64 -23.79 -9.30
N LYS A 77 -24.71 -22.77 -8.43
CA LYS A 77 -24.33 -22.92 -7.02
C LYS A 77 -25.29 -23.83 -6.26
N GLU A 78 -26.59 -23.69 -6.50
CA GLU A 78 -27.61 -24.52 -5.84
C GLU A 78 -27.46 -25.99 -6.23
N GLU A 79 -27.30 -26.28 -7.50
CA GLU A 79 -27.08 -27.64 -7.99
C GLU A 79 -25.77 -28.24 -7.50
N LEU A 80 -24.70 -27.46 -7.47
CA LEU A 80 -23.43 -27.85 -6.88
C LEU A 80 -23.56 -28.26 -5.41
N ILE A 81 -24.29 -27.46 -4.61
CA ILE A 81 -24.52 -27.74 -3.18
C ILE A 81 -25.38 -29.01 -3.04
N ALA A 82 -26.41 -29.15 -3.85
CA ALA A 82 -27.29 -30.32 -3.80
C ALA A 82 -26.53 -31.61 -4.11
N LYS A 83 -25.70 -31.64 -5.18
CA LYS A 83 -24.87 -32.80 -5.52
C LYS A 83 -23.86 -33.13 -4.43
N ILE A 84 -23.20 -32.15 -3.81
CA ILE A 84 -22.26 -32.38 -2.73
C ILE A 84 -22.98 -32.96 -1.49
N ARG A 85 -24.19 -32.50 -1.18
CA ARG A 85 -24.97 -32.99 -0.03
C ARG A 85 -25.55 -34.38 -0.24
N GLN A 86 -25.83 -34.76 -1.47
CA GLN A 86 -26.30 -36.13 -1.82
C GLN A 86 -25.15 -37.12 -1.92
N GLY A 87 -23.91 -36.66 -2.05
CA GLY A 87 -22.72 -37.49 -2.16
C GLY A 87 -22.03 -37.76 -0.82
N LEU A 88 -20.71 -37.83 -0.87
CA LEU A 88 -19.88 -38.11 0.29
C LEU A 88 -19.78 -36.86 1.18
N THR A 89 -20.34 -36.94 2.38
CA THR A 89 -20.36 -35.86 3.39
C THR A 89 -19.11 -35.87 4.28
N PRO A 90 -18.82 -34.80 5.06
CA PRO A 90 -17.76 -34.82 6.06
C PRO A 90 -17.88 -35.99 7.06
N ASP A 91 -19.05 -36.29 7.57
CA ASP A 91 -19.29 -37.42 8.49
C ASP A 91 -19.11 -38.75 7.76
N GLY A 92 -19.59 -38.86 6.52
CA GLY A 92 -19.42 -40.03 5.66
C GLY A 92 -17.97 -40.35 5.32
N LEU A 93 -17.08 -39.36 5.28
CA LEU A 93 -15.64 -39.58 5.10
C LEU A 93 -15.01 -40.40 6.23
N LEU A 94 -15.54 -40.30 7.45
CA LEU A 94 -15.06 -41.01 8.61
C LEU A 94 -15.48 -42.49 8.62
N LEU A 95 -16.44 -42.88 7.78
CA LEU A 95 -16.90 -44.24 7.62
C LEU A 95 -16.08 -45.05 6.61
N LEU A 96 -15.23 -44.39 5.82
CA LEU A 96 -14.34 -45.03 4.87
C LEU A 96 -13.13 -45.62 5.59
N SER A 97 -12.52 -46.68 4.98
CA SER A 97 -11.22 -47.18 5.47
C SER A 97 -10.13 -46.09 5.35
N GLY A 98 -9.16 -46.12 6.26
CA GLY A 98 -8.06 -45.16 6.28
C GLY A 98 -7.29 -45.11 4.94
N ASP A 99 -7.08 -46.25 4.28
CA ASP A 99 -6.40 -46.33 2.99
C ASP A 99 -7.22 -45.69 1.87
N SER A 100 -8.53 -45.94 1.82
CA SER A 100 -9.42 -45.35 0.82
C SER A 100 -9.48 -43.82 0.96
N VAL A 101 -9.48 -43.27 2.18
CA VAL A 101 -9.41 -41.87 2.46
C VAL A 101 -8.05 -41.27 2.05
N ALA A 102 -6.97 -41.97 2.38
CA ALA A 102 -5.61 -41.55 2.04
C ALA A 102 -5.42 -41.42 0.53
N GLU A 103 -5.85 -42.42 -0.24
CA GLU A 103 -5.83 -42.36 -1.72
C GLU A 103 -6.60 -41.15 -2.28
N LYS A 104 -7.80 -40.87 -1.75
CA LYS A 104 -8.61 -39.73 -2.19
C LYS A 104 -7.96 -38.40 -1.87
N ILE A 105 -7.33 -38.28 -0.69
CA ILE A 105 -6.60 -37.07 -0.28
C ILE A 105 -5.38 -36.88 -1.17
N GLN A 106 -4.63 -37.96 -1.42
CA GLN A 106 -3.45 -37.93 -2.28
C GLN A 106 -3.82 -37.45 -3.67
N ALA A 107 -4.80 -38.08 -4.31
CA ALA A 107 -5.28 -37.71 -5.65
C ALA A 107 -5.75 -36.25 -5.73
N PHE A 108 -6.44 -35.77 -4.70
CA PHE A 108 -6.85 -34.37 -4.61
C PHE A 108 -5.67 -33.40 -4.56
N CYS A 109 -4.66 -33.72 -3.76
CA CYS A 109 -3.48 -32.88 -3.56
C CYS A 109 -2.54 -32.96 -4.77
N ASP A 110 -2.38 -34.13 -5.38
CA ASP A 110 -1.56 -34.34 -6.59
C ASP A 110 -2.01 -33.47 -7.75
N LYS A 111 -3.31 -33.26 -7.92
CA LYS A 111 -3.87 -32.33 -8.90
C LYS A 111 -3.25 -30.91 -8.81
N TYR A 112 -2.91 -30.43 -7.61
CA TYR A 112 -2.23 -29.16 -7.43
C TYR A 112 -0.73 -29.26 -7.64
N ASN A 113 -0.13 -30.37 -7.28
CA ASN A 113 1.31 -30.61 -7.44
C ASN A 113 1.70 -30.74 -8.91
N GLU A 114 0.93 -31.46 -9.71
CA GLU A 114 1.12 -31.65 -11.16
C GLU A 114 1.16 -30.34 -11.92
N ILE A 115 0.35 -29.35 -11.52
CA ILE A 115 0.37 -28.00 -12.11
C ILE A 115 1.40 -27.07 -11.46
N GLY A 116 2.41 -27.62 -10.78
CA GLY A 116 3.53 -26.88 -10.17
C GLY A 116 3.15 -26.04 -8.94
N LYS A 117 2.04 -26.39 -8.27
CA LYS A 117 1.57 -25.70 -7.06
C LYS A 117 1.80 -26.54 -5.79
N ALA A 118 2.99 -27.10 -5.61
CA ALA A 118 3.35 -27.94 -4.48
C ALA A 118 3.03 -27.31 -3.10
N ARG A 119 3.23 -25.99 -2.93
CA ARG A 119 2.85 -25.29 -1.69
C ARG A 119 1.35 -25.33 -1.43
N THR A 120 0.54 -25.26 -2.49
CA THR A 120 -0.92 -25.33 -2.40
C THR A 120 -1.35 -26.74 -2.03
N ALA A 121 -0.75 -27.77 -2.64
CA ALA A 121 -0.94 -29.18 -2.30
C ALA A 121 -0.61 -29.45 -0.82
N HIS A 122 0.55 -29.01 -0.36
CA HIS A 122 0.96 -29.13 1.05
C HIS A 122 -0.03 -28.47 2.02
N LEU A 123 -0.52 -27.26 1.71
CA LEU A 123 -1.52 -26.58 2.54
C LEU A 123 -2.85 -27.33 2.58
N ALA A 124 -3.31 -27.84 1.43
CA ALA A 124 -4.53 -28.64 1.35
C ALA A 124 -4.40 -29.91 2.20
N LEU A 125 -3.29 -30.63 2.05
CA LEU A 125 -2.98 -31.82 2.82
C LEU A 125 -2.96 -31.53 4.34
N HIS A 126 -2.29 -30.45 4.76
CA HIS A 126 -2.23 -30.06 6.16
C HIS A 126 -3.63 -29.78 6.74
N CYS A 127 -4.50 -29.09 5.98
CA CYS A 127 -5.87 -28.81 6.41
C CYS A 127 -6.70 -30.09 6.54
N LEU A 128 -6.60 -31.01 5.57
CA LEU A 128 -7.33 -32.29 5.60
C LEU A 128 -6.83 -33.20 6.71
N ARG A 129 -5.51 -33.38 6.86
CA ARG A 129 -4.94 -34.11 8.01
C ARG A 129 -5.42 -33.55 9.35
N SER A 130 -5.56 -32.24 9.49
CA SER A 130 -6.09 -31.64 10.70
C SER A 130 -7.53 -32.08 10.98
N PHE A 131 -8.38 -32.17 9.95
CA PHE A 131 -9.77 -32.63 10.11
C PHE A 131 -9.82 -34.08 10.61
N PHE A 132 -9.11 -35.00 9.97
CA PHE A 132 -9.11 -36.39 10.33
C PHE A 132 -8.50 -36.65 11.72
N LYS A 133 -7.38 -35.97 12.04
CA LYS A 133 -6.77 -36.03 13.38
C LYS A 133 -7.72 -35.63 14.50
N HIS A 134 -8.58 -34.63 14.30
CA HIS A 134 -9.52 -34.19 15.34
C HIS A 134 -10.84 -34.97 15.31
N ASN A 135 -10.94 -35.93 14.46
CA ASN A 135 -12.03 -36.91 14.39
C ASN A 135 -11.51 -38.37 14.64
N ASP A 136 -10.44 -38.47 15.44
CA ASP A 136 -9.90 -39.73 15.96
C ASP A 136 -9.33 -40.69 14.88
N VAL A 137 -9.01 -40.17 13.70
CA VAL A 137 -8.27 -40.90 12.67
C VAL A 137 -6.79 -40.58 12.84
N GLU A 138 -6.07 -41.44 13.54
CA GLU A 138 -4.70 -41.15 14.00
C GLU A 138 -3.67 -41.10 12.88
N LYS A 139 -3.78 -41.93 11.85
CA LYS A 139 -2.75 -42.05 10.82
C LYS A 139 -3.34 -42.20 9.41
N LEU A 140 -3.13 -41.17 8.59
CA LEU A 140 -3.38 -41.24 7.16
C LEU A 140 -2.04 -41.43 6.44
N ASN A 141 -1.93 -42.52 5.69
CA ASN A 141 -0.74 -42.81 4.87
C ASN A 141 -0.76 -41.98 3.57
N VAL A 142 -0.41 -40.69 3.69
CA VAL A 142 -0.39 -39.72 2.58
C VAL A 142 1.00 -39.09 2.49
N GLU A 143 1.56 -39.01 1.31
CA GLU A 143 2.88 -38.44 1.08
C GLU A 143 2.90 -36.92 1.20
N ASP A 144 4.02 -36.40 1.70
CA ASP A 144 4.25 -34.96 1.84
C ASP A 144 4.82 -34.34 0.55
N TYR A 145 4.45 -33.08 0.32
CA TYR A 145 4.93 -32.33 -0.84
C TYR A 145 6.14 -31.46 -0.50
N ASN A 146 7.20 -31.58 -1.28
CA ASN A 146 8.39 -30.75 -1.12
C ASN A 146 8.20 -29.39 -1.80
N TRP A 147 7.69 -28.41 -1.03
CA TRP A 147 7.36 -27.07 -1.53
C TRP A 147 8.46 -26.02 -1.29
N ARG A 148 9.51 -26.35 -0.54
CA ARG A 148 10.53 -25.37 -0.10
C ARG A 148 11.54 -25.00 -1.20
N LYS A 149 11.68 -25.80 -2.25
CA LYS A 149 12.69 -25.63 -3.30
C LYS A 149 12.52 -24.44 -4.24
N ASN A 150 11.34 -23.86 -4.33
CA ASN A 150 11.05 -22.77 -5.30
C ASN A 150 10.78 -21.44 -4.60
N LYS A 151 11.78 -20.85 -3.97
CA LYS A 151 11.72 -19.47 -3.52
C LYS A 151 11.81 -18.56 -4.76
N ARG A 152 10.68 -18.11 -5.28
CA ARG A 152 10.67 -17.05 -6.30
C ARG A 152 11.16 -15.75 -5.66
N MET A 153 12.08 -15.06 -6.32
CA MET A 153 12.42 -13.69 -5.93
C MET A 153 11.15 -12.84 -6.03
N GLU A 154 10.79 -12.19 -4.93
CA GLU A 154 9.65 -11.32 -4.88
C GLU A 154 10.09 -9.91 -5.26
N TYR A 155 9.37 -9.29 -6.18
CA TYR A 155 9.62 -7.91 -6.56
C TYR A 155 9.18 -6.98 -5.42
N VAL A 156 10.11 -6.15 -4.97
CA VAL A 156 9.87 -5.10 -3.96
C VAL A 156 10.08 -3.75 -4.64
N PRO A 157 9.06 -2.91 -4.74
CA PRO A 157 9.23 -1.57 -5.29
C PRO A 157 10.26 -0.78 -4.49
N THR A 158 11.11 -0.04 -5.18
CA THR A 158 11.99 0.92 -4.51
C THR A 158 11.19 2.07 -3.90
N LYS A 159 11.82 2.87 -3.07
CA LYS A 159 11.21 4.07 -2.49
C LYS A 159 10.68 5.00 -3.58
N GLU A 160 11.48 5.29 -4.58
CA GLU A 160 11.15 6.15 -5.72
C GLU A 160 9.98 5.57 -6.54
N GLU A 161 9.96 4.26 -6.71
CA GLU A 161 8.85 3.57 -7.37
C GLU A 161 7.55 3.65 -6.57
N ALA A 162 7.62 3.54 -5.23
CA ALA A 162 6.45 3.67 -4.37
C ALA A 162 5.81 5.07 -4.51
N TYR A 163 6.61 6.12 -4.52
CA TYR A 163 6.13 7.48 -4.77
C TYR A 163 5.58 7.65 -6.19
N ARG A 164 6.29 7.16 -7.20
CA ARG A 164 5.83 7.20 -8.60
C ARG A 164 4.52 6.47 -8.81
N ILE A 165 4.28 5.37 -8.10
CA ILE A 165 3.01 4.64 -8.09
C ILE A 165 1.91 5.50 -7.45
N ALA A 166 2.20 6.14 -6.32
CA ALA A 166 1.24 7.01 -5.62
C ALA A 166 0.80 8.20 -6.48
N GLU A 167 1.73 8.83 -7.20
CA GLU A 167 1.45 9.96 -8.11
C GLU A 167 0.55 9.58 -9.31
N ARG A 168 0.34 8.31 -9.60
CA ARG A 168 -0.56 7.83 -10.66
C ARG A 168 -1.95 7.44 -10.15
N CYS A 169 -2.28 7.86 -8.94
CA CYS A 169 -3.58 7.69 -8.30
C CYS A 169 -4.33 9.01 -8.17
N ASP A 170 -5.62 8.90 -7.88
CA ASP A 170 -6.42 9.97 -7.33
C ASP A 170 -6.06 10.24 -5.85
N GLU A 171 -6.65 11.26 -5.24
CA GLU A 171 -6.39 11.71 -3.89
C GLU A 171 -6.51 10.55 -2.88
N ARG A 172 -7.59 9.75 -2.96
CA ARG A 172 -7.79 8.59 -2.11
C ARG A 172 -6.73 7.52 -2.32
N GLY A 173 -6.45 7.19 -3.56
CA GLY A 173 -5.46 6.17 -3.91
C GLY A 173 -4.05 6.56 -3.50
N LYS A 174 -3.69 7.83 -3.68
CA LYS A 174 -2.42 8.40 -3.24
C LYS A 174 -2.27 8.29 -1.73
N ALA A 175 -3.29 8.69 -0.97
CA ALA A 175 -3.31 8.57 0.48
C ALA A 175 -3.16 7.11 0.94
N ILE A 176 -3.93 6.17 0.37
CA ILE A 176 -3.84 4.74 0.70
C ILE A 176 -2.42 4.20 0.47
N ILE A 177 -1.79 4.52 -0.66
CA ILE A 177 -0.47 3.99 -1.02
C ILE A 177 0.61 4.57 -0.13
N LEU A 178 0.61 5.90 0.10
CA LEU A 178 1.61 6.56 0.93
C LEU A 178 1.46 6.18 2.41
N CYS A 179 0.24 6.11 2.94
CA CYS A 179 0.00 5.61 4.29
C CYS A 179 0.51 4.18 4.46
N ALA A 180 0.23 3.27 3.52
CA ALA A 180 0.70 1.90 3.58
C ALA A 180 2.23 1.80 3.44
N PHE A 181 2.83 2.61 2.58
CA PHE A 181 4.27 2.63 2.37
C PHE A 181 5.03 3.18 3.57
N GLN A 182 4.62 4.34 4.10
CA GLN A 182 5.34 5.00 5.19
C GLN A 182 5.09 4.40 6.57
N SER A 183 4.01 3.64 6.77
CA SER A 183 3.73 2.97 8.04
C SER A 183 4.02 1.48 8.04
N GLY A 184 4.17 0.87 6.87
CA GLY A 184 4.27 -0.57 6.75
C GLY A 184 3.01 -1.33 7.18
N LEU A 185 1.87 -0.68 7.35
CA LEU A 185 0.61 -1.31 7.77
C LEU A 185 0.18 -2.43 6.81
N ARG A 186 -0.37 -3.49 7.36
CA ARG A 186 -0.99 -4.56 6.56
C ARG A 186 -2.26 -4.04 5.87
N ASN A 187 -2.65 -4.65 4.75
CA ASN A 187 -3.90 -4.31 4.05
C ASN A 187 -5.11 -4.29 5.00
N SER A 188 -5.21 -5.27 5.87
CA SER A 188 -6.29 -5.35 6.86
C SER A 188 -6.27 -4.19 7.86
N ALA A 189 -5.09 -3.73 8.29
CA ALA A 189 -4.96 -2.61 9.21
C ALA A 189 -5.30 -1.27 8.52
N ILE A 190 -4.85 -1.04 7.28
CA ILE A 190 -5.27 0.14 6.48
C ILE A 190 -6.81 0.20 6.33
N ARG A 191 -7.45 -0.96 6.15
CA ARG A 191 -8.90 -1.06 6.01
C ARG A 191 -9.65 -0.88 7.34
N ALA A 192 -8.99 -1.15 8.46
CA ALA A 192 -9.58 -1.01 9.79
C ALA A 192 -9.53 0.42 10.33
N LEU A 193 -8.71 1.30 9.73
CA LEU A 193 -8.58 2.69 10.15
C LEU A 193 -9.91 3.43 10.05
N ARG A 194 -10.23 4.19 11.09
CA ARG A 194 -11.35 5.14 11.16
C ARG A 194 -10.84 6.58 11.19
N HIS A 195 -11.69 7.52 10.85
CA HIS A 195 -11.35 8.94 10.90
C HIS A 195 -10.96 9.37 12.32
N GLY A 196 -11.65 8.89 13.36
CA GLY A 196 -11.34 9.18 14.76
C GLY A 196 -9.94 8.74 15.20
N ASP A 197 -9.35 7.70 14.58
CA ASP A 197 -8.02 7.23 14.96
C ASP A 197 -6.91 8.27 14.68
N ILE A 198 -7.19 9.27 13.81
CA ILE A 198 -6.19 10.25 13.35
C ILE A 198 -6.65 11.71 13.47
N LYS A 199 -7.95 11.96 13.68
CA LYS A 199 -8.58 13.28 13.59
C LYS A 199 -7.85 14.35 14.39
N GLU A 200 -7.67 14.15 15.69
CA GLU A 200 -7.03 15.13 16.58
C GLU A 200 -5.61 15.48 16.12
N GLN A 201 -4.83 14.48 15.73
CA GLN A 201 -3.46 14.69 15.28
C GLN A 201 -3.42 15.39 13.90
N LEU A 202 -4.37 15.08 13.01
CA LEU A 202 -4.47 15.67 11.69
C LEU A 202 -4.88 17.15 11.79
N GLU A 203 -5.87 17.48 12.64
CA GLU A 203 -6.34 18.84 12.92
C GLU A 203 -5.25 19.66 13.61
N ALA A 204 -4.50 19.07 14.54
CA ALA A 204 -3.34 19.70 15.18
C ALA A 204 -2.13 19.87 14.25
N GLY A 205 -2.20 19.37 13.01
CA GLY A 205 -1.09 19.43 12.05
C GLY A 205 0.13 18.60 12.44
N LYS A 206 -0.04 17.59 13.31
CA LYS A 206 1.07 16.75 13.80
C LYS A 206 1.72 15.96 12.66
N ILE A 207 3.06 15.94 12.67
CA ILE A 207 3.89 15.15 11.74
C ILE A 207 5.03 14.54 12.58
N PRO A 208 5.17 13.20 12.59
CA PRO A 208 4.32 12.20 11.94
C PRO A 208 3.01 11.97 12.72
N ILE A 209 1.98 11.45 12.03
CA ILE A 209 0.76 10.99 12.70
C ILE A 209 1.04 9.61 13.29
N ARG A 210 0.79 9.45 14.58
CA ARG A 210 0.94 8.20 15.33
C ARG A 210 -0.28 7.31 15.15
N ILE A 211 -0.08 6.07 14.76
CA ILE A 211 -1.12 5.06 14.58
C ILE A 211 -0.94 3.97 15.62
N HIS A 212 -1.93 3.77 16.47
CA HIS A 212 -1.98 2.68 17.44
C HIS A 212 -2.79 1.52 16.86
N VAL A 213 -2.12 0.45 16.45
CA VAL A 213 -2.78 -0.78 16.02
C VAL A 213 -3.04 -1.63 17.25
N ASN A 214 -4.31 -1.80 17.60
CA ASN A 214 -4.76 -2.47 18.83
C ASN A 214 -5.88 -3.48 18.55
N SER A 215 -6.46 -4.03 19.59
CA SER A 215 -7.55 -5.01 19.51
C SER A 215 -8.82 -4.48 18.82
N GLU A 216 -9.10 -3.17 18.87
CA GLU A 216 -10.24 -2.56 18.17
C GLU A 216 -10.13 -2.69 16.65
N PHE A 217 -8.92 -2.59 16.11
CA PHE A 217 -8.68 -2.84 14.68
C PHE A 217 -9.15 -4.23 14.27
N ARG A 218 -8.96 -5.24 15.15
CA ARG A 218 -9.43 -6.61 14.91
C ARG A 218 -10.96 -6.72 14.96
N GLN A 219 -11.62 -5.97 15.82
CA GLN A 219 -13.08 -5.94 15.86
C GLN A 219 -13.67 -5.38 14.56
N ARG A 220 -13.03 -4.35 14.01
CA ARG A 220 -13.42 -3.72 12.75
C ARG A 220 -13.10 -4.59 11.52
N VAL A 221 -11.90 -5.18 11.49
CA VAL A 221 -11.42 -6.08 10.42
C VAL A 221 -10.66 -7.26 11.05
N PRO A 222 -11.17 -8.49 11.01
CA PRO A 222 -10.67 -9.63 11.79
C PRO A 222 -9.18 -9.97 11.66
N GLN A 223 -8.52 -9.49 10.60
CA GLN A 223 -7.09 -9.76 10.36
C GLN A 223 -6.19 -8.54 10.63
N ALA A 224 -6.74 -7.42 11.13
CA ALA A 224 -6.02 -6.16 11.22
C ALA A 224 -4.95 -6.16 12.31
N CYS A 225 -5.22 -6.74 13.48
CA CYS A 225 -4.26 -6.94 14.55
C CYS A 225 -3.94 -8.44 14.63
N LYS A 226 -2.85 -8.85 13.99
CA LYS A 226 -2.47 -10.27 13.92
C LYS A 226 -1.89 -10.72 15.26
N GLU A 227 -2.46 -11.82 15.79
CA GLU A 227 -2.01 -12.44 17.05
C GLU A 227 -2.16 -11.53 18.29
N ASP A 228 -3.03 -10.53 18.20
CA ASP A 228 -3.26 -9.51 19.23
C ASP A 228 -1.97 -8.75 19.64
N ALA A 229 -1.00 -8.69 18.72
CA ALA A 229 0.19 -7.88 18.91
C ALA A 229 -0.17 -6.41 18.67
N GLU A 230 -0.22 -5.64 19.75
CA GLU A 230 -0.42 -4.19 19.71
C GLU A 230 0.90 -3.49 19.44
N TYR A 231 0.89 -2.48 18.59
CA TYR A 231 2.07 -1.72 18.25
C TYR A 231 1.73 -0.33 17.71
N TYR A 232 2.73 0.54 17.74
CA TYR A 232 2.65 1.85 17.10
C TYR A 232 3.43 1.87 15.79
N THR A 233 2.92 2.64 14.83
CA THR A 233 3.62 3.02 13.61
C THR A 233 3.22 4.44 13.22
N PHE A 234 3.75 4.98 12.13
CA PHE A 234 3.59 6.40 11.85
C PHE A 234 3.25 6.66 10.38
N PHE A 235 2.49 7.73 10.13
CA PHE A 235 2.39 8.34 8.82
C PHE A 235 3.36 9.51 8.76
N GLY A 236 4.34 9.46 7.87
CA GLY A 236 5.30 10.52 7.66
C GLY A 236 4.69 11.73 6.93
N LYS A 237 5.54 12.68 6.59
CA LYS A 237 5.13 13.97 6.01
C LYS A 237 4.29 13.82 4.74
N GLU A 238 4.74 13.01 3.78
CA GLU A 238 4.07 12.86 2.48
C GLU A 238 2.76 12.09 2.60
N ALA A 239 2.70 11.08 3.48
CA ALA A 239 1.46 10.36 3.76
C ALA A 239 0.44 11.27 4.46
N THR A 240 0.88 12.08 5.44
CA THR A 240 0.04 13.05 6.14
C THR A 240 -0.51 14.10 5.17
N GLN A 241 0.32 14.61 4.25
CA GLN A 241 -0.15 15.59 3.25
C GLN A 241 -1.19 14.96 2.30
N ALA A 242 -0.89 13.78 1.76
CA ALA A 242 -1.84 13.08 0.89
C ALA A 242 -3.16 12.75 1.60
N LEU A 243 -3.08 12.48 2.91
CA LEU A 243 -4.26 12.25 3.73
C LEU A 243 -5.09 13.53 3.92
N LYS A 244 -4.44 14.69 4.14
CA LYS A 244 -5.12 15.99 4.19
C LYS A 244 -5.84 16.28 2.87
N ASP A 245 -5.14 16.15 1.75
CA ASP A 245 -5.71 16.36 0.42
C ASP A 245 -6.93 15.47 0.17
N TYR A 246 -6.85 14.19 0.60
CA TYR A 246 -7.96 13.26 0.49
C TYR A 246 -9.13 13.62 1.42
N MET A 247 -8.87 14.05 2.66
CA MET A 247 -9.92 14.45 3.59
C MET A 247 -10.65 15.72 3.10
N GLU A 248 -9.93 16.72 2.61
CA GLU A 248 -10.51 17.92 1.99
C GLU A 248 -11.41 17.54 0.81
N TRP A 249 -10.90 16.73 -0.13
CA TRP A 249 -11.69 16.21 -1.25
C TRP A 249 -12.95 15.47 -0.78
N ARG A 250 -12.82 14.69 0.30
CA ARG A 250 -13.92 13.89 0.83
C ARG A 250 -14.98 14.77 1.50
N VAL A 251 -14.56 15.79 2.25
CA VAL A 251 -15.46 16.78 2.87
C VAL A 251 -16.20 17.60 1.82
N ASP A 252 -15.48 18.07 0.81
CA ASP A 252 -16.08 18.85 -0.29
C ASP A 252 -17.14 18.04 -1.05
N LYS A 253 -16.90 16.77 -1.24
CA LYS A 253 -17.79 15.90 -2.02
C LYS A 253 -18.96 15.35 -1.22
N TYR A 254 -18.77 15.07 0.06
CA TYR A 254 -19.69 14.27 0.85
C TYR A 254 -20.10 14.92 2.18
N GLY A 255 -19.55 16.07 2.50
CA GLY A 255 -19.77 16.79 3.76
C GLY A 255 -18.96 16.22 4.92
N LYS A 256 -19.31 16.65 6.12
CA LYS A 256 -18.59 16.32 7.36
C LYS A 256 -18.41 14.82 7.57
N ILE A 257 -17.24 14.41 7.99
CA ILE A 257 -16.85 13.03 8.25
C ILE A 257 -17.01 12.74 9.75
N GLY A 258 -17.74 11.68 10.09
CA GLY A 258 -17.87 11.18 11.46
C GLY A 258 -16.62 10.44 11.93
N GLU A 259 -16.37 10.41 13.23
CA GLU A 259 -15.22 9.74 13.82
C GLU A 259 -15.23 8.23 13.57
N ASP A 260 -16.42 7.62 13.66
CA ASP A 260 -16.62 6.20 13.42
C ASP A 260 -16.63 5.78 11.96
N GLU A 261 -16.58 6.74 11.03
CA GLU A 261 -16.52 6.41 9.62
C GLU A 261 -15.17 5.80 9.24
N ALA A 262 -15.19 4.82 8.32
CA ALA A 262 -13.96 4.26 7.78
C ALA A 262 -13.09 5.36 7.15
N LEU A 263 -11.81 5.39 7.46
CA LEU A 263 -10.89 6.38 6.90
C LEU A 263 -10.86 6.30 5.37
N PHE A 264 -10.82 5.09 4.83
CA PHE A 264 -10.84 4.84 3.39
C PHE A 264 -12.11 4.08 2.98
N THR A 265 -12.97 4.72 2.21
CA THR A 265 -14.25 4.17 1.76
C THR A 265 -14.23 3.80 0.28
N PRO A 266 -15.09 2.85 -0.19
CA PRO A 266 -15.34 2.63 -1.61
C PRO A 266 -15.96 3.86 -2.27
N TYR A 267 -15.68 4.13 -3.55
CA TYR A 267 -16.34 5.23 -4.29
C TYR A 267 -17.86 5.05 -4.42
N GLU A 268 -18.30 3.81 -4.57
CA GLU A 268 -19.71 3.45 -4.77
C GLU A 268 -20.54 3.45 -3.48
N ALA A 269 -19.88 3.47 -2.32
CA ALA A 269 -20.55 3.49 -1.01
C ALA A 269 -21.14 4.86 -0.67
N VAL A 270 -21.04 5.81 -1.57
CA VAL A 270 -21.45 7.18 -1.38
C VAL A 270 -22.78 7.48 -2.06
N SER A 271 -23.71 6.52 -2.08
CA SER A 271 -25.10 6.88 -2.19
C SER A 271 -25.54 7.44 -0.81
N GLN A 272 -26.27 8.52 -0.82
CA GLN A 272 -26.73 9.26 0.36
C GLN A 272 -27.49 8.41 1.42
N THR A 273 -27.71 7.12 1.14
CA THR A 273 -28.57 6.22 1.91
C THR A 273 -27.81 5.09 2.63
N LYS A 274 -26.50 4.94 2.48
CA LYS A 274 -25.75 3.91 3.22
C LYS A 274 -24.58 4.51 3.99
N PRO A 275 -24.40 4.10 5.24
CA PRO A 275 -23.37 4.67 6.10
C PRO A 275 -21.98 4.47 5.49
N ARG A 276 -21.19 5.52 5.53
CA ARG A 276 -19.77 5.59 5.16
C ARG A 276 -18.89 4.74 6.09
N GLU A 277 -19.52 3.90 6.90
CA GLU A 277 -18.91 2.95 7.82
C GLU A 277 -18.23 1.78 7.11
N ASN A 278 -18.60 1.53 5.85
CA ASN A 278 -18.07 0.40 5.11
C ASN A 278 -16.58 0.61 4.71
N ALA A 279 -15.73 -0.14 5.35
CA ALA A 279 -14.33 -0.26 4.95
C ALA A 279 -14.18 -0.81 3.52
N LEU A 280 -13.05 -0.53 2.89
CA LEU A 280 -12.66 -1.12 1.61
C LEU A 280 -12.72 -2.65 1.65
N SER A 281 -13.12 -3.27 0.55
CA SER A 281 -12.98 -4.73 0.40
C SER A 281 -11.51 -5.15 0.40
N GLU A 282 -11.23 -6.41 0.74
CA GLU A 282 -9.86 -6.95 0.77
C GLU A 282 -9.12 -6.77 -0.56
N ASP A 283 -9.82 -6.93 -1.68
CA ASP A 283 -9.27 -6.81 -3.03
C ASP A 283 -9.07 -5.36 -3.50
N SER A 284 -9.74 -4.38 -2.89
CA SER A 284 -9.71 -2.98 -3.37
C SER A 284 -8.30 -2.38 -3.36
N PRO A 285 -7.51 -2.42 -2.26
CA PRO A 285 -6.16 -1.90 -2.26
C PRO A 285 -5.23 -2.68 -3.19
N GLN A 286 -5.46 -3.99 -3.36
CA GLN A 286 -4.68 -4.83 -4.27
C GLN A 286 -4.94 -4.47 -5.74
N ARG A 287 -6.18 -4.19 -6.12
CA ARG A 287 -6.54 -3.73 -7.48
C ARG A 287 -6.04 -2.31 -7.73
N LEU A 288 -6.12 -1.44 -6.71
CA LEU A 288 -5.63 -0.08 -6.78
C LEU A 288 -4.13 -0.06 -7.13
N ILE A 289 -3.29 -0.70 -6.32
CA ILE A 289 -1.83 -0.66 -6.51
C ILE A 289 -1.41 -1.27 -7.85
N LYS A 290 -2.05 -2.36 -8.30
CA LYS A 290 -1.73 -2.95 -9.61
C LYS A 290 -2.03 -2.01 -10.78
N ARG A 291 -3.18 -1.32 -10.75
CA ARG A 291 -3.53 -0.33 -11.77
C ARG A 291 -2.57 0.85 -11.75
N ALA A 292 -2.24 1.35 -10.56
CA ALA A 292 -1.32 2.45 -10.39
C ALA A 292 0.11 2.10 -10.84
N ALA A 293 0.62 0.93 -10.47
CA ALA A 293 1.94 0.45 -10.90
C ALA A 293 2.04 0.30 -12.44
N LYS A 294 0.96 -0.19 -13.08
CA LYS A 294 0.89 -0.23 -14.56
C LYS A 294 0.94 1.18 -15.16
N ARG A 295 0.15 2.14 -14.62
CA ARG A 295 0.15 3.55 -15.07
C ARG A 295 1.50 4.24 -14.82
N ALA A 296 2.18 3.90 -13.74
CA ALA A 296 3.52 4.38 -13.40
C ALA A 296 4.63 3.75 -14.25
N ARG A 297 4.29 2.87 -15.20
CA ARG A 297 5.24 2.15 -16.07
C ARG A 297 6.31 1.40 -15.28
N ILE A 298 5.92 0.78 -14.15
CA ILE A 298 6.82 -0.10 -13.42
C ILE A 298 7.04 -1.37 -14.24
N LYS A 299 8.31 -1.72 -14.50
CA LYS A 299 8.68 -2.86 -15.35
C LYS A 299 7.96 -4.15 -14.94
N ASP A 300 8.01 -4.45 -13.65
CA ASP A 300 7.42 -5.66 -13.07
C ASP A 300 6.07 -5.41 -12.37
N TRP A 301 5.25 -4.49 -12.88
CA TRP A 301 3.97 -4.10 -12.29
C TRP A 301 3.04 -5.27 -11.92
N ARG A 302 3.12 -6.41 -12.65
CA ARG A 302 2.32 -7.61 -12.36
C ARG A 302 2.69 -8.25 -11.02
N HIS A 303 3.93 -8.10 -10.57
CA HIS A 303 4.44 -8.62 -9.31
C HIS A 303 4.26 -7.63 -8.15
N VAL A 304 3.96 -6.35 -8.43
CA VAL A 304 3.63 -5.36 -7.39
C VAL A 304 2.33 -5.76 -6.69
N ARG A 305 2.38 -5.86 -5.37
CA ARG A 305 1.25 -6.20 -4.50
C ARG A 305 1.17 -5.21 -3.36
N PHE A 306 0.00 -5.06 -2.75
CA PHE A 306 -0.13 -4.15 -1.61
C PHE A 306 0.84 -4.51 -0.48
N HIS A 307 1.04 -5.80 -0.22
CA HIS A 307 2.00 -6.28 0.77
C HIS A 307 3.46 -5.93 0.42
N THR A 308 3.81 -5.70 -0.85
CA THR A 308 5.18 -5.31 -1.22
C THR A 308 5.52 -3.88 -0.80
N LEU A 309 4.53 -2.99 -0.59
CA LEU A 309 4.76 -1.66 0.02
C LEU A 309 5.31 -1.79 1.45
N ARG A 310 4.82 -2.75 2.22
CA ARG A 310 5.36 -3.03 3.55
C ARG A 310 6.80 -3.53 3.51
N LYS A 311 7.20 -4.23 2.44
CA LYS A 311 8.60 -4.60 2.21
C LYS A 311 9.44 -3.39 1.78
N SER A 312 8.88 -2.50 0.99
CA SER A 312 9.51 -1.21 0.67
C SER A 312 9.70 -0.35 1.92
N PHE A 313 8.73 -0.34 2.84
CA PHE A 313 8.89 0.27 4.16
C PHE A 313 10.07 -0.33 4.92
N ARG A 314 10.15 -1.67 5.01
CA ARG A 314 11.28 -2.36 5.65
C ARG A 314 12.61 -1.97 4.99
N ALA A 315 12.67 -1.87 3.68
CA ALA A 315 13.89 -1.45 2.98
C ALA A 315 14.32 -0.02 3.37
N VAL A 316 13.37 0.90 3.63
CA VAL A 316 13.70 2.24 4.17
C VAL A 316 14.24 2.16 5.59
N LEU A 317 13.66 1.30 6.46
CA LEU A 317 14.18 1.08 7.82
C LEU A 317 15.60 0.51 7.80
N ASP A 318 15.89 -0.39 6.84
CA ASP A 318 17.20 -1.02 6.69
C ASP A 318 18.25 -0.08 6.07
N ALA A 319 17.82 0.90 5.27
CA ALA A 319 18.71 1.92 4.71
C ALA A 319 19.29 2.88 5.77
N GLY A 320 18.65 2.98 6.94
CA GLY A 320 19.13 3.78 8.05
C GLY A 320 18.71 5.26 8.01
N TYR A 321 19.39 6.07 8.80
CA TYR A 321 19.08 7.48 9.00
C TYR A 321 19.74 8.39 7.97
N VAL A 322 19.16 9.59 7.77
CA VAL A 322 19.73 10.61 6.87
C VAL A 322 21.12 11.09 7.31
N ASP A 323 21.32 11.20 8.62
CA ASP A 323 22.56 11.66 9.25
C ASP A 323 23.59 10.54 9.49
N GLY A 324 23.35 9.35 8.95
CA GLY A 324 24.13 8.14 9.20
C GLY A 324 23.60 7.35 10.40
N GLY A 325 24.11 6.13 10.56
CA GLY A 325 23.63 5.21 11.58
C GLY A 325 22.42 4.40 11.14
N GLN A 326 22.07 3.42 11.94
CA GLN A 326 21.00 2.47 11.63
C GLN A 326 19.99 2.37 12.76
N MET A 327 18.73 2.14 12.39
CA MET A 327 17.68 1.80 13.35
C MET A 327 17.94 0.41 13.93
N ALA A 328 17.76 0.27 15.23
CA ALA A 328 17.89 -1.01 15.93
C ALA A 328 16.91 -2.05 15.33
N GLU A 329 17.32 -3.32 15.28
CA GLU A 329 16.51 -4.37 14.67
C GLU A 329 15.18 -4.56 15.41
N ASP A 330 15.19 -4.46 16.74
CA ASP A 330 13.97 -4.55 17.54
C ASP A 330 12.97 -3.41 17.23
N ASP A 331 13.45 -2.18 16.97
CA ASP A 331 12.61 -1.06 16.55
C ASP A 331 11.96 -1.32 15.17
N LYS A 332 12.76 -1.88 14.24
CA LYS A 332 12.26 -2.24 12.91
C LYS A 332 11.18 -3.32 12.99
N GLU A 333 11.42 -4.37 13.77
CA GLU A 333 10.47 -5.46 13.99
C GLU A 333 9.19 -4.95 14.68
N TYR A 334 9.33 -4.05 15.67
CA TYR A 334 8.21 -3.43 16.34
C TYR A 334 7.35 -2.59 15.38
N LEU A 335 7.97 -1.68 14.61
CA LEU A 335 7.28 -0.87 13.60
C LEU A 335 6.59 -1.73 12.51
N MET A 336 7.15 -2.90 12.24
CA MET A 336 6.52 -3.90 11.38
C MET A 336 5.36 -4.64 12.05
N GLY A 337 5.08 -4.42 13.34
CA GLY A 337 4.08 -5.14 14.11
C GLY A 337 4.35 -6.65 14.11
N HIS A 338 5.60 -7.03 14.29
CA HIS A 338 6.03 -8.37 14.60
C HIS A 338 6.14 -8.51 16.12
N ARG A 339 5.84 -9.69 16.65
CA ARG A 339 6.04 -9.95 18.07
C ARG A 339 7.52 -9.90 18.41
N LEU A 340 7.85 -9.09 19.36
CA LEU A 340 9.15 -9.12 20.01
C LEU A 340 9.17 -10.20 21.11
N PRO A 341 10.35 -10.67 21.54
CA PRO A 341 10.45 -11.47 22.76
C PRO A 341 9.73 -10.78 23.91
N SER A 342 8.97 -11.53 24.70
CA SER A 342 8.04 -11.02 25.73
C SER A 342 8.64 -10.02 26.72
N SER A 343 9.95 -10.07 26.94
CA SER A 343 10.68 -9.11 27.79
C SER A 343 10.92 -7.74 27.14
N LYS A 344 10.83 -7.60 25.81
CA LYS A 344 11.16 -6.37 25.06
C LYS A 344 9.94 -5.54 24.67
N GLU A 345 8.80 -6.18 24.44
CA GLU A 345 7.58 -5.53 23.94
C GLU A 345 7.08 -4.38 24.84
N PRO A 346 7.05 -4.50 26.19
CA PRO A 346 6.63 -3.43 27.07
C PRO A 346 7.50 -2.17 26.99
N TYR A 347 8.80 -2.32 26.76
CA TYR A 347 9.72 -1.17 26.67
C TYR A 347 9.47 -0.33 25.41
N HIS A 348 9.07 -0.94 24.30
CA HIS A 348 8.74 -0.21 23.08
C HIS A 348 7.43 0.55 23.22
N ASN A 349 6.43 -0.04 23.87
CA ASN A 349 5.17 0.63 24.17
C ASN A 349 5.35 1.84 25.09
N ALA A 350 6.26 1.77 26.05
CA ALA A 350 6.57 2.87 26.95
C ALA A 350 7.38 4.01 26.30
N ASN A 351 8.11 3.73 25.22
CA ASN A 351 9.05 4.65 24.60
C ASN A 351 8.63 5.10 23.18
N VAL A 352 7.33 5.23 22.93
CA VAL A 352 6.80 5.57 21.58
C VAL A 352 7.32 6.91 21.08
N ASP A 353 7.56 7.90 21.97
CA ASP A 353 8.09 9.21 21.59
C ASP A 353 9.54 9.11 21.07
N VAL A 354 10.35 8.26 21.66
CA VAL A 354 11.72 7.98 21.17
C VAL A 354 11.67 7.29 19.82
N LEU A 355 10.74 6.35 19.65
CA LEU A 355 10.54 5.65 18.39
C LEU A 355 10.08 6.61 17.27
N GLU A 356 9.20 7.58 17.61
CA GLU A 356 8.77 8.65 16.71
C GLU A 356 9.96 9.50 16.24
N GLN A 357 10.83 9.92 17.18
CA GLN A 357 12.04 10.66 16.84
C GLN A 357 12.98 9.87 15.91
N ARG A 358 13.17 8.57 16.17
CA ARG A 358 13.96 7.68 15.31
C ARG A 358 13.32 7.52 13.92
N TYR A 359 11.99 7.40 13.86
CA TYR A 359 11.27 7.33 12.60
C TYR A 359 11.44 8.60 11.75
N MET A 360 11.44 9.78 12.38
CA MET A 360 11.64 11.06 11.69
C MET A 360 13.02 11.22 11.06
N LYS A 361 14.04 10.52 11.56
CA LYS A 361 15.40 10.53 11.00
C LYS A 361 15.54 9.67 9.74
N LEU A 362 14.55 8.85 9.40
CA LEU A 362 14.59 8.00 8.21
C LEU A 362 14.54 8.84 6.92
N ASN A 363 15.19 8.35 5.88
CA ASN A 363 15.21 9.01 4.58
C ASN A 363 13.94 8.75 3.77
N TRP A 364 12.94 9.61 3.94
CA TRP A 364 11.69 9.60 3.19
C TRP A 364 11.74 10.42 1.89
N SER A 365 12.81 11.19 1.63
CA SER A 365 12.89 12.04 0.45
C SER A 365 12.74 11.23 -0.84
N GLN A 366 12.04 11.79 -1.82
CA GLN A 366 11.85 11.17 -3.15
C GLN A 366 13.15 11.10 -3.95
N THR A 367 14.04 12.03 -3.70
CA THR A 367 15.38 12.04 -4.29
C THR A 367 16.30 11.21 -3.39
N SER A 368 17.04 10.26 -3.96
CA SER A 368 18.20 9.73 -3.27
C SER A 368 19.03 10.94 -2.86
N GLN A 369 19.20 11.17 -1.56
CA GLN A 369 20.14 12.18 -1.13
C GLN A 369 21.51 11.68 -1.52
N VAL A 370 21.97 12.15 -2.67
CA VAL A 370 23.38 12.16 -3.00
C VAL A 370 24.02 12.93 -1.85
N THR A 371 24.88 12.31 -1.07
CA THR A 371 25.56 12.98 0.05
C THR A 371 26.20 14.26 -0.46
N LYS A 372 26.42 15.25 0.42
CA LYS A 372 27.11 16.49 0.01
C LYS A 372 28.40 16.16 -0.73
N GLU A 373 29.16 15.17 -0.24
CA GLU A 373 30.39 14.69 -0.84
C GLU A 373 30.17 14.12 -2.25
N THR A 374 29.17 13.26 -2.44
CA THR A 374 28.85 12.69 -3.76
C THR A 374 28.36 13.76 -4.74
N LYS A 375 27.61 14.78 -4.27
CA LYS A 375 27.22 15.92 -5.11
C LYS A 375 28.41 16.73 -5.56
N VAL A 376 29.35 17.01 -4.65
CA VAL A 376 30.59 17.70 -4.94
C VAL A 376 31.41 16.91 -5.98
N GLU A 377 31.54 15.61 -5.78
CA GLU A 377 32.28 14.73 -6.69
C GLU A 377 31.65 14.64 -8.09
N MET A 378 30.31 14.53 -8.16
CA MET A 378 29.56 14.58 -9.42
C MET A 378 29.76 15.92 -10.17
N ILE A 379 29.71 17.04 -9.43
CA ILE A 379 29.93 18.38 -10.04
C ILE A 379 31.35 18.52 -10.50
N LYS A 380 32.36 18.05 -9.75
CA LYS A 380 33.77 18.04 -10.15
C LYS A 380 33.98 17.22 -11.44
N THR A 381 33.39 16.02 -11.49
CA THR A 381 33.45 15.15 -12.68
C THR A 381 32.77 15.81 -13.89
N PHE A 382 31.64 16.45 -13.68
CA PHE A 382 30.91 17.17 -14.73
C PHE A 382 31.73 18.38 -15.24
N ALA A 383 32.34 19.17 -14.36
CA ALA A 383 33.19 20.28 -14.70
C ALA A 383 34.42 19.84 -15.53
N GLN A 384 35.06 18.73 -15.17
CA GLN A 384 36.14 18.12 -15.94
C GLN A 384 35.67 17.72 -17.34
N SER A 385 34.47 17.15 -17.48
CA SER A 385 33.90 16.81 -18.79
C SER A 385 33.62 18.02 -19.68
N LEU A 386 33.44 19.20 -19.08
CA LEU A 386 33.28 20.49 -19.78
C LEU A 386 34.63 21.19 -20.06
N GLY A 387 35.76 20.55 -19.74
CA GLY A 387 37.10 21.10 -19.95
C GLY A 387 37.52 22.16 -18.90
N ILE A 388 36.80 22.27 -17.79
CA ILE A 388 37.18 23.14 -16.67
C ILE A 388 38.31 22.44 -15.90
N THR A 389 39.52 22.71 -16.24
CA THR A 389 40.71 22.27 -15.53
C THR A 389 41.00 23.15 -14.32
N GLU A 390 41.66 22.60 -13.31
CA GLU A 390 42.04 23.33 -12.08
C GLU A 390 40.84 23.82 -11.21
N LEU A 391 39.66 23.21 -11.35
CA LEU A 391 38.50 23.59 -10.57
C LEU A 391 38.75 23.57 -9.05
N GLU A 392 39.53 22.59 -8.56
CA GLU A 392 39.88 22.48 -7.13
C GLU A 392 40.75 23.63 -6.65
N VAL A 393 41.73 24.03 -7.46
CA VAL A 393 42.61 25.17 -7.15
C VAL A 393 41.81 26.47 -7.06
N LYS A 394 40.86 26.66 -7.99
CA LYS A 394 40.01 27.86 -8.02
C LYS A 394 39.05 27.89 -6.85
N ILE A 395 38.47 26.73 -6.47
CA ILE A 395 37.60 26.60 -5.30
C ILE A 395 38.39 26.91 -4.03
N GLN A 396 39.59 26.34 -3.88
CA GLN A 396 40.44 26.59 -2.70
C GLN A 396 40.81 28.05 -2.59
N LYS A 397 41.28 28.67 -3.67
CA LYS A 397 41.56 30.09 -3.70
C LYS A 397 40.38 30.95 -3.29
N LEU A 398 39.20 30.67 -3.81
CA LEU A 398 37.98 31.40 -3.45
C LEU A 398 37.61 31.23 -1.98
N ARG A 399 37.83 30.05 -1.40
CA ARG A 399 37.56 29.79 0.04
C ARG A 399 38.63 30.43 0.92
N ASP A 400 39.86 30.55 0.48
CA ASP A 400 40.89 31.27 1.20
C ASP A 400 40.62 32.78 1.23
N GLU A 401 40.05 33.32 0.15
CA GLU A 401 39.58 34.71 0.08
C GLU A 401 38.26 34.96 0.86
N HIS A 402 37.40 33.92 0.98
CA HIS A 402 36.09 33.96 1.59
C HIS A 402 35.88 32.76 2.51
N PRO A 403 36.43 32.75 3.74
CA PRO A 403 36.35 31.62 4.66
C PRO A 403 34.93 31.24 5.11
N GLU A 404 33.99 32.18 4.98
CA GLU A 404 32.55 31.97 5.31
C GLU A 404 31.78 31.17 4.26
N LEU A 405 32.35 30.97 3.06
CA LEU A 405 31.66 30.23 1.99
C LEU A 405 31.73 28.71 2.21
N GLU A 406 30.57 28.06 2.18
CA GLU A 406 30.53 26.61 2.10
C GLU A 406 31.08 26.11 0.75
N GLU A 407 31.67 24.92 0.75
CA GLU A 407 32.29 24.32 -0.45
C GLU A 407 31.34 24.30 -1.67
N MET A 408 30.05 23.98 -1.44
CA MET A 408 29.03 23.97 -2.51
C MET A 408 28.76 25.35 -3.11
N ASP A 409 28.80 26.39 -2.31
CA ASP A 409 28.60 27.77 -2.76
C ASP A 409 29.82 28.26 -3.55
N ALA A 410 30.99 27.92 -3.09
CA ALA A 410 32.27 28.20 -3.79
C ALA A 410 32.30 27.51 -5.17
N ILE A 411 31.95 26.22 -5.23
CA ILE A 411 31.83 25.47 -6.49
C ILE A 411 30.82 26.17 -7.42
N GLY A 412 29.61 26.51 -6.91
CA GLY A 412 28.60 27.18 -7.69
C GLY A 412 29.03 28.54 -8.24
N LYS A 413 29.90 29.27 -7.51
CA LYS A 413 30.44 30.56 -7.97
C LYS A 413 31.49 30.37 -9.07
N VAL A 414 32.45 29.49 -8.86
CA VAL A 414 33.49 29.16 -9.86
C VAL A 414 32.85 28.59 -11.15
N MET A 415 31.87 27.69 -11.05
CA MET A 415 31.22 27.14 -12.22
C MET A 415 30.44 28.19 -13.01
N ARG A 416 29.81 29.16 -12.36
CA ARG A 416 29.13 30.28 -13.07
C ARG A 416 30.11 31.18 -13.78
N GLU A 417 31.24 31.48 -13.15
CA GLU A 417 32.30 32.31 -13.75
C GLU A 417 32.90 31.61 -14.98
N GLU A 418 33.25 30.34 -14.90
CA GLU A 418 33.85 29.56 -15.99
C GLU A 418 32.88 29.33 -17.16
N LEU A 419 31.61 29.18 -16.91
CA LEU A 419 30.58 28.97 -17.93
C LEU A 419 29.95 30.27 -18.44
N GLY A 420 30.37 31.44 -17.93
CA GLY A 420 29.85 32.74 -18.33
C GLY A 420 28.37 32.91 -17.97
N ILE A 421 27.86 32.18 -16.96
CA ILE A 421 26.45 32.22 -16.57
C ILE A 421 26.24 33.35 -15.56
N ASN A 422 25.64 34.44 -16.00
CA ASN A 422 25.17 35.49 -15.07
C ASN A 422 24.09 34.96 -14.17
N PRO A 423 24.12 35.23 -12.85
CA PRO A 423 23.07 34.77 -11.94
C PRO A 423 21.74 35.43 -12.32
N ILE A 424 20.80 34.64 -12.85
CA ILE A 424 19.42 35.06 -12.98
C ILE A 424 18.91 35.24 -11.55
N LYS A 425 18.68 36.46 -11.13
CA LYS A 425 18.04 36.75 -9.84
C LYS A 425 16.61 36.24 -9.90
N THR A 426 16.42 34.98 -9.47
CA THR A 426 15.09 34.41 -9.32
C THR A 426 14.46 35.00 -8.05
N ARG A 427 13.69 36.06 -8.22
CA ARG A 427 12.86 36.59 -7.13
C ARG A 427 11.64 35.68 -6.99
N ILE A 428 11.43 35.08 -5.84
CA ILE A 428 10.18 34.39 -5.50
C ILE A 428 9.12 35.44 -5.30
N VAL A 429 8.25 35.65 -6.29
CA VAL A 429 7.10 36.52 -6.17
C VAL A 429 6.03 35.81 -5.37
N LYS A 430 5.79 36.25 -4.14
CA LYS A 430 4.62 35.84 -3.36
C LYS A 430 3.39 36.59 -3.97
N TYR A 431 2.47 35.82 -4.57
CA TYR A 431 1.22 36.37 -5.05
C TYR A 431 0.36 36.84 -3.86
N ARG A 432 0.18 38.15 -3.70
CA ARG A 432 -0.95 38.73 -2.98
C ARG A 432 -2.04 39.03 -4.01
N LYS A 433 -3.28 38.78 -3.65
CA LYS A 433 -4.46 39.20 -4.38
C LYS A 433 -4.53 40.71 -4.32
N ASN A 434 -4.69 41.34 -5.51
CA ASN A 434 -4.99 42.74 -5.71
C ASN A 434 -3.98 43.71 -5.09
N ASP A 435 -3.01 44.13 -5.92
CA ASP A 435 -2.59 45.54 -5.95
C ASP A 435 -1.56 45.69 -7.07
N GLU A 436 -1.67 46.74 -7.84
CA GLU A 436 -0.71 47.13 -8.87
C GLU A 436 0.57 47.56 -8.18
N GLU A 437 1.64 46.75 -8.23
CA GLU A 437 2.97 47.15 -7.77
C GLU A 437 3.90 47.34 -8.98
N GLU A 438 4.34 48.58 -9.17
CA GLU A 438 5.46 48.96 -10.01
C GLU A 438 6.77 48.60 -9.28
N ASP A 439 7.55 47.68 -9.82
CA ASP A 439 8.91 47.40 -9.32
C ASP A 439 9.92 48.01 -10.32
N CYS A 440 10.45 49.15 -9.99
CA CYS A 440 11.48 49.84 -10.72
C CYS A 440 12.80 49.80 -9.93
N SER A 441 13.63 48.81 -10.18
CA SER A 441 15.06 48.88 -9.88
C SER A 441 15.84 48.56 -11.16
N ASP A 442 16.62 49.54 -11.59
CA ASP A 442 17.47 49.53 -12.78
C ASP A 442 16.75 49.66 -14.14
N GLY A 443 16.35 50.87 -14.49
CA GLY A 443 16.30 51.43 -15.85
C GLY A 443 15.47 50.78 -16.96
N ASN A 444 15.02 49.53 -16.80
CA ASN A 444 14.19 48.81 -17.78
C ASN A 444 13.06 48.05 -17.10
N CYS A 445 11.91 48.70 -16.91
CA CYS A 445 10.70 48.04 -16.47
C CYS A 445 10.04 47.29 -17.63
N ILE A 446 10.04 45.97 -17.55
CA ILE A 446 9.26 45.11 -18.46
C ILE A 446 7.88 44.91 -17.83
N LYS A 447 6.86 45.52 -18.39
CA LYS A 447 5.47 45.36 -17.93
C LYS A 447 4.78 44.23 -18.71
N TYR A 448 4.07 43.38 -18.00
CA TYR A 448 3.23 42.33 -18.57
C TYR A 448 1.78 42.56 -18.19
N GLU A 449 0.89 42.44 -19.16
CA GLU A 449 -0.53 42.33 -18.93
C GLU A 449 -0.92 40.86 -18.80
N THR A 450 -1.72 40.49 -17.78
CA THR A 450 -2.16 39.13 -17.55
C THR A 450 -3.67 39.04 -17.56
N LYS A 451 -4.25 38.08 -18.32
CA LYS A 451 -5.70 37.85 -18.39
C LYS A 451 -6.03 36.40 -18.14
N ILE A 452 -7.22 36.13 -17.63
CA ILE A 452 -7.79 34.80 -17.48
C ILE A 452 -8.87 34.65 -18.56
N VAL A 453 -8.68 33.67 -19.45
CA VAL A 453 -9.56 33.43 -20.60
C VAL A 453 -10.13 32.02 -20.56
N THR A 454 -11.22 31.78 -21.26
CA THR A 454 -11.76 30.44 -21.50
C THR A 454 -11.09 29.80 -22.72
N GLU A 455 -11.20 28.49 -22.87
CA GLU A 455 -10.64 27.77 -24.02
C GLU A 455 -11.09 28.35 -25.36
N LYS A 456 -12.36 28.76 -25.46
CA LYS A 456 -12.93 29.41 -26.67
C LYS A 456 -12.31 30.78 -27.00
N GLN A 457 -11.77 31.44 -26.00
CA GLN A 457 -11.16 32.80 -26.14
C GLN A 457 -9.64 32.70 -26.30
N LEU A 458 -9.05 31.53 -26.16
CA LEU A 458 -7.60 31.35 -26.20
C LEU A 458 -7.03 31.67 -27.59
N VAL A 459 -7.61 31.10 -28.63
CA VAL A 459 -7.08 31.28 -30.01
C VAL A 459 -7.06 32.74 -30.42
N PRO A 460 -8.14 33.54 -30.29
CA PRO A 460 -8.09 34.96 -30.58
C PRO A 460 -7.02 35.74 -29.80
N HIS A 461 -6.79 35.39 -28.52
CA HIS A 461 -5.75 36.07 -27.72
C HIS A 461 -4.34 35.65 -28.14
N LEU A 462 -4.11 34.39 -28.54
CA LEU A 462 -2.81 33.99 -29.11
C LEU A 462 -2.49 34.72 -30.39
N ASP A 463 -3.49 34.93 -31.25
CA ASP A 463 -3.36 35.71 -32.51
C ASP A 463 -3.06 37.20 -32.26
N GLU A 464 -3.51 37.73 -31.12
CA GLU A 464 -3.20 39.08 -30.64
C GLU A 464 -1.85 39.20 -29.92
N GLY A 465 -1.03 38.17 -29.92
CA GLY A 465 0.33 38.18 -29.33
C GLY A 465 0.36 37.91 -27.82
N TRP A 466 -0.69 37.31 -27.26
CA TRP A 466 -0.66 36.79 -25.90
C TRP A 466 0.01 35.44 -25.85
N ASN A 467 0.75 35.17 -24.77
CA ASN A 467 1.40 33.89 -24.55
C ASN A 467 0.68 33.12 -23.44
N LEU A 468 0.49 31.80 -23.64
CA LEU A 468 -0.08 30.90 -22.63
C LEU A 468 0.89 30.74 -21.47
N VAL A 469 0.40 30.96 -20.25
CA VAL A 469 1.18 30.81 -19.02
C VAL A 469 0.84 29.52 -18.31
N LYS A 470 -0.46 29.25 -18.09
CA LYS A 470 -0.93 28.13 -17.31
C LYS A 470 -2.42 27.88 -17.54
N GLU A 471 -2.81 26.61 -17.54
CA GLU A 471 -4.19 26.17 -17.42
C GLU A 471 -4.56 25.98 -15.94
N LEU A 472 -5.70 26.52 -15.52
CA LEU A 472 -6.21 26.39 -14.16
C LEU A 472 -7.10 25.13 -14.04
N LYS A 473 -7.18 24.55 -12.87
CA LYS A 473 -8.06 23.39 -12.57
C LYS A 473 -9.54 23.64 -12.86
N SER A 474 -9.94 24.89 -13.03
CA SER A 474 -11.30 25.33 -13.40
C SER A 474 -11.59 25.33 -14.91
N GLY A 475 -10.66 24.86 -15.75
CA GLY A 475 -10.76 24.96 -17.22
C GLY A 475 -10.55 26.38 -17.77
N LYS A 476 -10.12 27.33 -16.94
CA LYS A 476 -9.72 28.69 -17.36
C LYS A 476 -8.21 28.71 -17.59
N ILE A 477 -7.79 29.55 -18.53
CA ILE A 477 -6.42 29.67 -19.01
C ILE A 477 -5.88 31.03 -18.69
N VAL A 478 -4.67 31.07 -18.12
CA VAL A 478 -3.95 32.33 -17.85
C VAL A 478 -3.06 32.62 -19.05
N VAL A 479 -3.25 33.80 -19.67
CA VAL A 479 -2.41 34.28 -20.75
C VAL A 479 -1.74 35.61 -20.34
N LYS A 480 -0.53 35.86 -20.87
CA LYS A 480 0.22 37.09 -20.64
C LYS A 480 0.70 37.72 -21.96
N ARG A 481 0.77 39.03 -22.01
CA ARG A 481 1.34 39.79 -23.13
C ARG A 481 2.35 40.80 -22.62
N LEU A 482 3.46 40.94 -23.34
CA LEU A 482 4.44 41.98 -23.08
C LEU A 482 3.88 43.33 -23.48
N LEU A 483 3.83 44.27 -22.54
CA LEU A 483 3.53 45.67 -22.87
C LEU A 483 4.81 46.34 -23.36
N HIS A 484 4.81 46.82 -24.62
CA HIS A 484 5.94 47.56 -25.16
C HIS A 484 6.23 48.79 -24.28
N THR A 485 7.42 48.82 -23.70
CA THR A 485 7.94 50.06 -23.10
C THR A 485 8.25 51.03 -24.21
N ARG A 486 7.53 52.14 -24.25
CA ARG A 486 8.00 53.31 -25.01
C ARG A 486 9.33 53.77 -24.38
N LYS A 487 10.35 53.92 -25.24
CA LYS A 487 11.60 54.57 -24.89
C LYS A 487 11.37 55.99 -24.40
#